data_423329805c4cb2cb8a142d21e5c8919e
#
_entry.id   423329805c4cb2cb8a142d21e5c8919e
#
_cell.length_a   1.000
_cell.length_b   1.000
_cell.length_c   1.000
_cell.angle_alpha   90.00
_cell.angle_beta   90.00
_cell.angle_gamma   90.00
#
_symmetry.space_group_name_H-M   'P 1'
#
loop_
_entity.id
_entity.type
_entity.pdbx_description
1 polymer ?
#
loop_
_entity_poly.entity_id
_entity_poly.type
_entity_poly.pdbx_seq_one_letter_code
_entity_poly.pdbx_strand_id
1 'polypeptide(L)'
;MSRALILLFLILQQDPRRIVDEAQRRTTTQSQRYEGTLQVIDAKNKVTLKRWVYDRAGSHGDSKAVLRFTEPAEVKGVALLIINHPERASDQWMWTPAINRERRIAFQDRSTRFFGTDFSFEDLEERDANQFDYKLLGEESLDGTACWRLQSTPKQTKVSQYSYSYLWVRKDNYTFVQIENYSREELVRRAHYTDIRNDQGIWTAHQIDMNDLKRKSHTILKIEKLQYNVPVKDTDFTLQALRRE
;
A
#
# COMPACT_ATOMS: atom_id res chain seq x y z
N MET A 1 -49.77 36.25 9.80
CA MET A 1 -49.49 35.02 9.04
C MET A 1 -48.00 34.96 8.78
N SER A 2 -47.26 34.26 9.64
CA SER A 2 -45.78 34.19 9.57
C SER A 2 -45.40 33.01 8.68
N ARG A 3 -44.71 33.29 7.53
CA ARG A 3 -44.15 32.28 6.66
C ARG A 3 -42.77 31.85 7.20
N ALA A 4 -42.73 30.67 7.81
CA ALA A 4 -41.49 30.05 8.21
C ALA A 4 -40.73 29.61 6.92
N LEU A 5 -39.59 30.22 6.67
CA LEU A 5 -38.65 29.86 5.60
C LEU A 5 -37.85 28.64 6.09
N ILE A 6 -38.20 27.43 5.63
CA ILE A 6 -37.43 26.24 5.89
C ILE A 6 -36.20 26.30 4.92
N LEU A 7 -35.05 26.69 5.46
CA LEU A 7 -33.78 26.55 4.79
C LEU A 7 -33.42 25.04 4.76
N LEU A 8 -33.62 24.42 3.61
CA LEU A 8 -33.14 23.06 3.35
C LEU A 8 -31.60 23.15 3.15
N PHE A 9 -30.81 22.85 4.19
CA PHE A 9 -29.39 22.61 4.05
C PHE A 9 -29.21 21.32 3.24
N LEU A 10 -29.01 21.44 1.94
CA LEU A 10 -28.42 20.38 1.14
C LEU A 10 -26.99 20.17 1.64
N ILE A 11 -26.82 19.19 2.55
CA ILE A 11 -25.51 18.64 2.87
C ILE A 11 -25.02 18.00 1.57
N LEU A 12 -24.13 18.69 0.86
CA LEU A 12 -23.37 18.07 -0.24
C LEU A 12 -22.57 16.92 0.37
N GLN A 13 -23.14 15.74 0.32
CA GLN A 13 -22.46 14.53 0.75
C GLN A 13 -21.28 14.33 -0.20
N GLN A 14 -20.06 14.45 0.31
CA GLN A 14 -18.86 14.34 -0.49
C GLN A 14 -18.78 12.91 -1.08
N ASP A 15 -18.62 12.82 -2.40
CA ASP A 15 -18.52 11.56 -3.11
C ASP A 15 -17.26 10.81 -2.64
N PRO A 16 -17.37 9.63 -2.02
CA PRO A 16 -16.24 8.87 -1.49
C PRO A 16 -15.25 8.47 -2.58
N ARG A 17 -15.72 8.24 -3.80
CA ARG A 17 -14.86 7.92 -4.93
C ARG A 17 -13.94 9.10 -5.27
N ARG A 18 -14.44 10.32 -5.28
CA ARG A 18 -13.63 11.53 -5.55
C ARG A 18 -12.54 11.75 -4.51
N ILE A 19 -12.77 11.37 -3.24
CA ILE A 19 -11.74 11.47 -2.19
C ILE A 19 -10.56 10.56 -2.54
N VAL A 20 -10.83 9.33 -2.97
CA VAL A 20 -9.76 8.37 -3.32
C VAL A 20 -9.09 8.74 -4.63
N ASP A 21 -9.85 9.16 -5.64
CA ASP A 21 -9.29 9.63 -6.91
C ASP A 21 -8.35 10.83 -6.71
N GLU A 22 -8.72 11.76 -5.83
CA GLU A 22 -7.86 12.90 -5.51
C GLU A 22 -6.61 12.47 -4.75
N ALA A 23 -6.71 11.52 -3.80
CA ALA A 23 -5.57 10.93 -3.11
C ALA A 23 -4.59 10.30 -4.12
N GLN A 24 -5.08 9.53 -5.08
CA GLN A 24 -4.25 8.92 -6.13
C GLN A 24 -3.64 9.98 -7.07
N ARG A 25 -4.44 10.94 -7.51
CA ARG A 25 -3.96 12.03 -8.37
C ARG A 25 -2.79 12.78 -7.76
N ARG A 26 -2.83 13.07 -6.46
CA ARG A 26 -1.77 13.79 -5.72
C ARG A 26 -0.50 12.98 -5.52
N THR A 27 -0.57 11.66 -5.63
CA THR A 27 0.58 10.75 -5.47
C THR A 27 1.04 10.12 -6.79
N THR A 28 0.42 10.51 -7.92
CA THR A 28 0.82 10.05 -9.26
C THR A 28 2.19 10.60 -9.64
N THR A 29 3.11 9.70 -10.01
CA THR A 29 4.47 10.03 -10.46
C THR A 29 4.86 9.14 -11.63
N GLN A 30 5.82 9.59 -12.44
CA GLN A 30 6.36 8.78 -13.53
C GLN A 30 7.19 7.61 -13.01
N SER A 31 7.90 7.83 -11.91
CA SER A 31 8.70 6.81 -11.24
C SER A 31 8.95 7.17 -9.78
N GLN A 32 9.39 6.18 -9.02
CA GLN A 32 9.77 6.33 -7.62
C GLN A 32 10.93 5.37 -7.31
N ARG A 33 11.88 5.85 -6.53
CA ARG A 33 12.94 5.03 -5.94
C ARG A 33 13.06 5.33 -4.47
N TYR A 34 13.16 4.30 -3.63
CA TYR A 34 13.51 4.50 -2.23
C TYR A 34 14.35 3.35 -1.66
N GLU A 35 15.16 3.70 -0.66
CA GLU A 35 15.83 2.76 0.23
C GLU A 35 15.13 2.80 1.58
N GLY A 36 14.97 1.65 2.21
CA GLY A 36 14.28 1.60 3.50
C GLY A 36 14.66 0.41 4.34
N THR A 37 14.21 0.45 5.58
CA THR A 37 14.34 -0.61 6.56
C THR A 37 12.99 -1.21 6.90
N LEU A 38 13.00 -2.51 7.21
CA LEU A 38 11.87 -3.29 7.72
C LEU A 38 12.29 -3.88 9.05
N GLN A 39 11.74 -3.36 10.13
CA GLN A 39 11.90 -3.91 11.47
C GLN A 39 10.71 -4.83 11.76
N VAL A 40 10.94 -6.14 11.74
CA VAL A 40 9.92 -7.15 12.03
C VAL A 40 9.99 -7.48 13.53
N ILE A 41 8.87 -7.35 14.23
CA ILE A 41 8.75 -7.63 15.67
C ILE A 41 7.71 -8.75 15.80
N ASP A 42 8.15 -9.93 16.26
CA ASP A 42 7.26 -11.08 16.40
C ASP A 42 6.49 -11.05 17.74
N ALA A 43 5.58 -12.00 17.93
CA ALA A 43 4.74 -12.12 19.14
C ALA A 43 5.55 -12.32 20.45
N LYS A 44 6.85 -12.63 20.36
CA LYS A 44 7.77 -12.77 21.51
C LYS A 44 8.68 -11.55 21.66
N ASN A 45 8.39 -10.47 20.95
CA ASN A 45 9.19 -9.24 20.86
C ASN A 45 10.61 -9.46 20.29
N LYS A 46 10.84 -10.56 19.56
CA LYS A 46 12.09 -10.75 18.84
C LYS A 46 12.09 -9.81 17.64
N VAL A 47 13.15 -9.02 17.51
CA VAL A 47 13.34 -8.06 16.45
C VAL A 47 14.24 -8.63 15.36
N THR A 48 13.83 -8.49 14.09
CA THR A 48 14.64 -8.79 12.92
C THR A 48 14.66 -7.58 12.01
N LEU A 49 15.86 -7.10 11.66
CA LEU A 49 16.03 -5.95 10.75
C LEU A 49 16.36 -6.45 9.36
N LYS A 50 15.70 -5.85 8.35
CA LYS A 50 16.00 -6.04 6.94
C LYS A 50 16.15 -4.69 6.26
N ARG A 51 16.94 -4.62 5.20
CA ARG A 51 17.03 -3.46 4.32
C ARG A 51 16.59 -3.84 2.92
N TRP A 52 15.95 -2.92 2.24
CA TRP A 52 15.51 -3.10 0.87
C TRP A 52 15.66 -1.85 0.01
N VAL A 53 15.66 -2.05 -1.28
CA VAL A 53 15.48 -1.00 -2.28
C VAL A 53 14.20 -1.27 -3.05
N TYR A 54 13.53 -0.20 -3.46
CA TYR A 54 12.30 -0.24 -4.22
C TYR A 54 12.38 0.73 -5.38
N ASP A 55 12.13 0.22 -6.57
CA ASP A 55 12.01 0.99 -7.80
C ASP A 55 10.62 0.77 -8.41
N ARG A 56 10.00 1.84 -8.90
CA ARG A 56 8.71 1.81 -9.58
C ARG A 56 8.72 2.69 -10.82
N ALA A 57 8.10 2.22 -11.89
CA ALA A 57 7.71 2.99 -13.07
C ALA A 57 6.18 3.02 -13.16
N GLY A 58 5.59 4.15 -13.58
CA GLY A 58 4.15 4.36 -13.59
C GLY A 58 3.57 4.57 -12.19
N SER A 59 2.25 4.56 -12.08
CA SER A 59 1.53 4.72 -10.80
C SER A 59 0.20 3.98 -10.81
N HIS A 60 -0.20 3.52 -9.63
CA HIS A 60 -1.48 2.89 -9.36
C HIS A 60 -1.74 1.67 -10.25
N GLY A 61 -2.85 1.63 -10.98
CA GLY A 61 -3.25 0.48 -11.78
C GLY A 61 -2.38 0.22 -13.03
N ASP A 62 -1.53 1.15 -13.44
CA ASP A 62 -0.60 0.99 -14.56
C ASP A 62 0.83 1.28 -14.12
N SER A 63 1.43 0.30 -13.46
CA SER A 63 2.78 0.44 -12.91
C SER A 63 3.54 -0.88 -12.89
N LYS A 64 4.86 -0.75 -12.81
CA LYS A 64 5.80 -1.88 -12.62
C LYS A 64 6.68 -1.54 -11.44
N ALA A 65 6.90 -2.48 -10.53
CA ALA A 65 7.76 -2.27 -9.38
C ALA A 65 8.70 -3.46 -9.16
N VAL A 66 9.91 -3.16 -8.71
CA VAL A 66 10.87 -4.15 -8.21
C VAL A 66 11.25 -3.77 -6.80
N LEU A 67 11.11 -4.74 -5.90
CA LEU A 67 11.57 -4.66 -4.53
C LEU A 67 12.68 -5.68 -4.35
N ARG A 68 13.80 -5.30 -3.73
CA ARG A 68 14.94 -6.20 -3.51
C ARG A 68 15.50 -6.00 -2.10
N PHE A 69 15.68 -7.10 -1.37
CA PHE A 69 16.40 -7.08 -0.11
C PHE A 69 17.91 -6.93 -0.34
N THR A 70 18.52 -6.05 0.44
CA THR A 70 19.96 -5.81 0.45
C THR A 70 20.63 -6.36 1.70
N GLU A 71 19.90 -6.50 2.79
CA GLU A 71 20.35 -7.03 4.08
C GLU A 71 19.20 -7.74 4.81
N PRO A 72 19.47 -8.69 5.69
CA PRO A 72 20.76 -9.33 5.96
C PRO A 72 21.13 -10.39 4.91
N ALA A 73 22.26 -11.05 5.08
CA ALA A 73 22.80 -12.01 4.10
C ALA A 73 21.83 -13.13 3.72
N GLU A 74 20.99 -13.59 4.66
CA GLU A 74 20.03 -14.68 4.48
C GLU A 74 18.93 -14.35 3.46
N VAL A 75 18.62 -13.07 3.26
CA VAL A 75 17.60 -12.61 2.31
C VAL A 75 18.18 -11.73 1.20
N LYS A 76 19.47 -11.42 1.25
CA LYS A 76 20.12 -10.55 0.26
C LYS A 76 19.90 -11.07 -1.15
N GLY A 77 19.49 -10.15 -2.05
CA GLY A 77 19.21 -10.45 -3.46
C GLY A 77 17.82 -11.08 -3.71
N VAL A 78 17.08 -11.49 -2.67
CA VAL A 78 15.67 -11.85 -2.85
C VAL A 78 14.94 -10.64 -3.41
N ALA A 79 14.22 -10.84 -4.53
CA ALA A 79 13.53 -9.76 -5.21
C ALA A 79 12.09 -10.15 -5.61
N LEU A 80 11.22 -9.16 -5.66
CA LEU A 80 9.84 -9.26 -6.10
C LEU A 80 9.61 -8.28 -7.24
N LEU A 81 9.16 -8.77 -8.40
CA LEU A 81 8.62 -7.96 -9.49
C LEU A 81 7.11 -7.97 -9.39
N ILE A 82 6.51 -6.79 -9.43
CA ILE A 82 5.06 -6.58 -9.47
C ILE A 82 4.76 -5.81 -10.75
N ILE A 83 3.83 -6.32 -11.57
CA ILE A 83 3.30 -5.62 -12.74
C ILE A 83 1.81 -5.44 -12.50
N ASN A 84 1.39 -4.21 -12.22
CA ASN A 84 0.00 -3.85 -12.08
C ASN A 84 -0.63 -3.63 -13.45
N HIS A 85 -1.92 -3.96 -13.56
CA HIS A 85 -2.68 -3.79 -14.80
C HIS A 85 -4.01 -3.12 -14.47
N PRO A 86 -4.46 -2.14 -15.30
CA PRO A 86 -5.68 -1.38 -15.02
C PRO A 86 -6.95 -2.23 -15.06
N GLU A 87 -6.99 -3.31 -15.85
CA GLU A 87 -8.22 -4.07 -16.09
C GLU A 87 -8.20 -5.49 -15.51
N ARG A 88 -7.08 -5.93 -14.96
CA ARG A 88 -6.92 -7.26 -14.40
C ARG A 88 -6.00 -7.28 -13.19
N ALA A 89 -5.99 -8.39 -12.49
CA ALA A 89 -5.09 -8.58 -11.37
C ALA A 89 -3.61 -8.44 -11.78
N SER A 90 -2.78 -7.94 -10.87
CA SER A 90 -1.34 -7.80 -11.05
C SER A 90 -0.66 -9.15 -11.34
N ASP A 91 0.47 -9.11 -11.99
CA ASP A 91 1.38 -10.24 -12.07
C ASP A 91 2.52 -10.06 -11.08
N GLN A 92 2.89 -11.12 -10.37
CA GLN A 92 3.98 -11.07 -9.41
C GLN A 92 4.93 -12.24 -9.61
N TRP A 93 6.25 -11.96 -9.59
CA TRP A 93 7.32 -12.95 -9.67
C TRP A 93 8.36 -12.69 -8.60
N MET A 94 8.75 -13.74 -7.93
CA MET A 94 9.76 -13.69 -6.88
C MET A 94 11.03 -14.41 -7.35
N TRP A 95 12.18 -13.79 -7.13
CA TRP A 95 13.49 -14.36 -7.29
C TRP A 95 14.07 -14.72 -5.92
N THR A 96 14.62 -15.93 -5.79
CA THR A 96 15.28 -16.41 -4.57
C THR A 96 16.68 -16.92 -4.92
N PRO A 97 17.74 -16.11 -4.68
CA PRO A 97 19.12 -16.46 -5.04
C PRO A 97 19.59 -17.78 -4.44
N ALA A 98 19.29 -18.02 -3.17
CA ALA A 98 19.76 -19.21 -2.42
C ALA A 98 19.39 -20.55 -3.07
N ILE A 99 18.33 -20.58 -3.89
CA ILE A 99 17.88 -21.76 -4.62
C ILE A 99 17.91 -21.55 -6.13
N ASN A 100 18.49 -20.43 -6.58
CA ASN A 100 18.59 -20.03 -8.00
C ASN A 100 17.26 -20.20 -8.75
N ARG A 101 16.16 -19.73 -8.15
CA ARG A 101 14.80 -19.99 -8.67
C ARG A 101 13.97 -18.72 -8.74
N GLU A 102 13.31 -18.52 -9.88
CA GLU A 102 12.18 -17.61 -10.00
C GLU A 102 10.85 -18.38 -9.87
N ARG A 103 9.87 -17.75 -9.24
CA ARG A 103 8.53 -18.32 -9.07
C ARG A 103 7.48 -17.23 -9.29
N ARG A 104 6.48 -17.52 -10.12
CA ARG A 104 5.26 -16.71 -10.19
C ARG A 104 4.45 -16.92 -8.92
N ILE A 105 3.97 -15.83 -8.34
CA ILE A 105 3.07 -15.88 -7.17
C ILE A 105 1.64 -16.08 -7.69
N ALA A 106 1.09 -17.24 -7.38
CA ALA A 106 -0.29 -17.57 -7.75
C ALA A 106 -1.28 -16.76 -6.90
N PHE A 107 -2.51 -16.59 -7.37
CA PHE A 107 -3.55 -15.82 -6.67
C PHE A 107 -3.81 -16.32 -5.25
N GLN A 108 -3.86 -17.64 -5.06
CA GLN A 108 -4.06 -18.26 -3.75
C GLN A 108 -2.90 -18.01 -2.77
N ASP A 109 -1.69 -17.71 -3.28
CA ASP A 109 -0.50 -17.45 -2.47
C ASP A 109 -0.37 -15.97 -2.06
N ARG A 110 -1.19 -15.07 -2.61
CA ARG A 110 -1.07 -13.61 -2.36
C ARG A 110 -1.37 -13.20 -0.92
N SER A 111 -2.15 -13.99 -0.21
CA SER A 111 -2.41 -13.80 1.22
C SER A 111 -1.23 -14.20 2.11
N THR A 112 -0.23 -14.91 1.56
CA THR A 112 0.94 -15.33 2.34
C THR A 112 1.88 -14.15 2.61
N ARG A 113 2.64 -14.23 3.70
CA ARG A 113 3.58 -13.19 4.12
C ARG A 113 4.79 -13.14 3.20
N PHE A 114 5.23 -11.93 2.89
CA PHE A 114 6.45 -11.70 2.15
C PHE A 114 7.66 -11.80 3.07
N PHE A 115 8.42 -12.86 2.94
CA PHE A 115 9.68 -13.13 3.68
C PHE A 115 9.65 -12.82 5.18
N GLY A 116 8.57 -13.27 5.84
CA GLY A 116 8.40 -13.15 7.28
C GLY A 116 8.04 -11.76 7.78
N THR A 117 7.86 -10.77 6.89
CA THR A 117 7.26 -9.48 7.23
C THR A 117 5.76 -9.63 7.47
N ASP A 118 5.08 -8.65 8.04
CA ASP A 118 3.63 -8.67 8.20
C ASP A 118 2.88 -8.14 6.98
N PHE A 119 3.60 -7.75 5.93
CA PHE A 119 3.04 -7.52 4.60
C PHE A 119 2.81 -8.86 3.90
N SER A 120 1.64 -9.04 3.30
CA SER A 120 1.39 -10.11 2.32
C SER A 120 1.82 -9.67 0.93
N PHE A 121 1.85 -10.61 -0.02
CA PHE A 121 2.09 -10.25 -1.42
C PHE A 121 1.02 -9.30 -1.96
N GLU A 122 -0.23 -9.39 -1.51
CA GLU A 122 -1.30 -8.47 -1.88
C GLU A 122 -1.07 -7.06 -1.31
N ASP A 123 -0.57 -6.94 -0.08
CA ASP A 123 -0.30 -5.63 0.54
C ASP A 123 0.82 -4.84 -0.15
N LEU A 124 1.65 -5.51 -0.94
CA LEU A 124 2.72 -4.90 -1.73
C LEU A 124 2.26 -4.42 -3.12
N GLU A 125 1.03 -4.75 -3.54
CA GLU A 125 0.45 -4.22 -4.77
C GLU A 125 0.06 -2.75 -4.60
N GLU A 126 0.21 -1.95 -5.66
CA GLU A 126 -0.39 -0.63 -5.66
C GLU A 126 -1.91 -0.72 -5.70
N ARG A 127 -2.56 0.09 -4.88
CA ARG A 127 -4.00 0.16 -4.84
C ARG A 127 -4.52 0.98 -6.02
N ASP A 128 -5.30 0.37 -6.89
CA ASP A 128 -6.03 1.05 -7.97
C ASP A 128 -7.47 1.31 -7.52
N ALA A 129 -7.87 2.59 -7.48
CA ALA A 129 -9.21 2.99 -7.09
C ALA A 129 -10.32 2.34 -7.94
N ASN A 130 -10.03 2.00 -9.20
CA ASN A 130 -11.00 1.40 -10.12
C ASN A 130 -11.42 -0.03 -9.72
N GLN A 131 -10.60 -0.70 -8.90
CA GLN A 131 -10.85 -2.08 -8.48
C GLN A 131 -11.73 -2.20 -7.23
N PHE A 132 -12.22 -1.08 -6.68
CA PHE A 132 -12.99 -1.05 -5.45
C PHE A 132 -14.24 -0.17 -5.57
N ASP A 133 -15.26 -0.51 -4.78
CA ASP A 133 -16.40 0.34 -4.49
C ASP A 133 -16.17 1.03 -3.14
N TYR A 134 -16.63 2.29 -3.01
CA TYR A 134 -16.39 3.11 -1.84
C TYR A 134 -17.69 3.63 -1.22
N LYS A 135 -17.72 3.68 0.12
CA LYS A 135 -18.79 4.28 0.90
C LYS A 135 -18.20 5.21 1.95
N LEU A 136 -18.67 6.46 2.01
CA LEU A 136 -18.30 7.38 3.09
C LEU A 136 -19.07 6.97 4.36
N LEU A 137 -18.32 6.70 5.43
CA LEU A 137 -18.89 6.36 6.74
C LEU A 137 -19.04 7.58 7.63
N GLY A 138 -18.25 8.63 7.40
CA GLY A 138 -18.26 9.86 8.16
C GLY A 138 -16.91 10.54 8.21
N GLU A 139 -16.77 11.45 9.14
CA GLU A 139 -15.55 12.19 9.42
C GLU A 139 -15.19 11.97 10.88
N GLU A 140 -13.91 11.78 11.15
CA GLU A 140 -13.40 11.63 12.51
C GLU A 140 -11.97 12.14 12.62
N SER A 141 -11.49 12.35 13.84
CA SER A 141 -10.10 12.70 14.09
C SER A 141 -9.30 11.44 14.39
N LEU A 142 -8.18 11.25 13.68
CA LEU A 142 -7.19 10.22 13.96
C LEU A 142 -5.85 10.91 14.26
N ASP A 143 -5.26 10.63 15.42
CA ASP A 143 -4.02 11.25 15.90
C ASP A 143 -4.03 12.79 15.80
N GLY A 144 -5.17 13.41 16.14
CA GLY A 144 -5.36 14.86 16.09
C GLY A 144 -5.58 15.44 14.68
N THR A 145 -5.63 14.59 13.65
CA THR A 145 -5.84 15.02 12.26
C THR A 145 -7.27 14.69 11.79
N ALA A 146 -7.95 15.67 11.20
CA ALA A 146 -9.27 15.48 10.62
C ALA A 146 -9.21 14.60 9.37
N CYS A 147 -9.97 13.51 9.37
CA CYS A 147 -9.99 12.51 8.30
C CYS A 147 -11.42 12.22 7.83
N TRP A 148 -11.53 11.85 6.56
CA TRP A 148 -12.66 11.07 6.09
C TRP A 148 -12.43 9.61 6.41
N ARG A 149 -13.46 8.92 6.91
CA ARG A 149 -13.47 7.48 7.06
C ARG A 149 -14.31 6.85 5.96
N LEU A 150 -13.69 6.00 5.17
CA LEU A 150 -14.31 5.32 4.03
C LEU A 150 -14.33 3.81 4.27
N GLN A 151 -15.37 3.14 3.76
CA GLN A 151 -15.32 1.70 3.53
C GLN A 151 -14.97 1.46 2.07
N SER A 152 -14.05 0.55 1.82
CA SER A 152 -13.63 0.11 0.50
C SER A 152 -13.89 -1.39 0.36
N THR A 153 -14.64 -1.78 -0.67
CA THR A 153 -15.00 -3.17 -0.94
C THR A 153 -14.43 -3.57 -2.29
N PRO A 154 -13.65 -4.66 -2.40
CA PRO A 154 -13.15 -5.14 -3.68
C PRO A 154 -14.32 -5.46 -4.63
N LYS A 155 -14.23 -5.03 -5.88
CA LYS A 155 -15.17 -5.43 -6.93
C LYS A 155 -15.01 -6.92 -7.26
N GLN A 156 -16.02 -7.55 -7.87
CA GLN A 156 -15.99 -8.98 -8.23
C GLN A 156 -14.80 -9.36 -9.11
N THR A 157 -14.29 -8.43 -9.90
CA THR A 157 -13.11 -8.63 -10.76
C THR A 157 -11.78 -8.60 -10.01
N LYS A 158 -11.77 -8.09 -8.77
CA LYS A 158 -10.59 -8.04 -7.91
C LYS A 158 -10.51 -9.28 -7.03
N VAL A 159 -9.52 -10.12 -7.26
CA VAL A 159 -9.19 -11.21 -6.33
C VAL A 159 -8.47 -10.62 -5.13
N SER A 160 -9.08 -10.68 -3.95
CA SER A 160 -8.53 -10.15 -2.71
C SER A 160 -8.74 -11.14 -1.55
N GLN A 161 -7.78 -11.19 -0.62
CA GLN A 161 -7.93 -11.88 0.65
C GLN A 161 -8.85 -11.13 1.62
N TYR A 162 -9.09 -9.85 1.36
CA TYR A 162 -9.88 -8.96 2.20
C TYR A 162 -11.30 -8.84 1.67
N SER A 163 -12.27 -8.98 2.57
CA SER A 163 -13.69 -8.79 2.24
C SER A 163 -14.01 -7.31 2.07
N TYR A 164 -13.39 -6.46 2.88
CA TYR A 164 -13.47 -5.00 2.82
C TYR A 164 -12.34 -4.38 3.64
N SER A 165 -12.14 -3.07 3.48
CA SER A 165 -11.19 -2.29 4.27
C SER A 165 -11.83 -0.99 4.74
N TYR A 166 -11.44 -0.50 5.91
CA TYR A 166 -11.67 0.89 6.30
C TYR A 166 -10.42 1.72 6.01
N LEU A 167 -10.63 2.90 5.47
CA LEU A 167 -9.59 3.83 5.04
C LEU A 167 -9.78 5.15 5.76
N TRP A 168 -8.71 5.69 6.34
CA TRP A 168 -8.69 7.07 6.87
C TRP A 168 -7.85 7.92 5.95
N VAL A 169 -8.47 8.94 5.38
CA VAL A 169 -7.85 9.87 4.42
C VAL A 169 -7.86 11.27 5.02
N ARG A 170 -6.71 11.89 5.16
CA ARG A 170 -6.58 13.25 5.67
C ARG A 170 -7.32 14.26 4.80
N LYS A 171 -8.01 15.21 5.46
CA LYS A 171 -8.80 16.24 4.75
C LYS A 171 -7.93 17.36 4.18
N ASP A 172 -6.77 17.62 4.74
CA ASP A 172 -5.87 18.71 4.34
C ASP A 172 -5.02 18.36 3.11
N ASN A 173 -4.53 17.14 3.01
CA ASN A 173 -3.57 16.74 1.98
C ASN A 173 -3.91 15.43 1.25
N TYR A 174 -5.01 14.76 1.59
CA TYR A 174 -5.50 13.50 1.00
C TYR A 174 -4.57 12.28 1.21
N THR A 175 -3.62 12.33 2.14
CA THR A 175 -2.79 11.17 2.46
C THR A 175 -3.59 10.15 3.25
N PHE A 176 -3.41 8.86 2.94
CA PHE A 176 -3.89 7.78 3.79
C PHE A 176 -3.08 7.76 5.08
N VAL A 177 -3.76 7.69 6.23
CA VAL A 177 -3.11 7.60 7.55
C VAL A 177 -3.38 6.28 8.25
N GLN A 178 -4.46 5.58 7.89
CA GLN A 178 -4.71 4.24 8.37
C GLN A 178 -5.51 3.44 7.35
N ILE A 179 -5.20 2.15 7.25
CA ILE A 179 -5.99 1.16 6.51
C ILE A 179 -6.19 -0.03 7.43
N GLU A 180 -7.44 -0.41 7.67
CA GLU A 180 -7.81 -1.61 8.39
C GLU A 180 -8.40 -2.62 7.41
N ASN A 181 -7.80 -3.79 7.33
CA ASN A 181 -8.20 -4.83 6.40
C ASN A 181 -8.95 -5.95 7.13
N TYR A 182 -10.15 -6.26 6.65
CA TYR A 182 -11.04 -7.26 7.22
C TYR A 182 -11.16 -8.49 6.33
N SER A 183 -11.07 -9.68 6.93
CA SER A 183 -11.43 -10.95 6.29
C SER A 183 -12.73 -11.43 6.93
N ARG A 184 -13.82 -11.44 6.16
CA ARG A 184 -15.19 -11.54 6.68
C ARG A 184 -15.45 -10.36 7.65
N GLU A 185 -15.67 -10.63 8.93
CA GLU A 185 -15.93 -9.60 9.95
C GLU A 185 -14.74 -9.40 10.91
N GLU A 186 -13.64 -10.13 10.68
CA GLU A 186 -12.46 -10.09 11.54
C GLU A 186 -11.44 -9.08 11.00
N LEU A 187 -11.01 -8.14 11.82
CA LEU A 187 -9.87 -7.27 11.53
C LEU A 187 -8.59 -8.12 11.56
N VAL A 188 -7.97 -8.31 10.40
CA VAL A 188 -6.79 -9.18 10.26
C VAL A 188 -5.49 -8.41 10.16
N ARG A 189 -5.51 -7.22 9.54
CA ARG A 189 -4.34 -6.35 9.42
C ARG A 189 -4.70 -4.89 9.57
N ARG A 190 -3.75 -4.13 10.15
CA ARG A 190 -3.83 -2.68 10.23
C ARG A 190 -2.52 -2.09 9.76
N ALA A 191 -2.56 -1.21 8.76
CA ALA A 191 -1.45 -0.37 8.36
C ALA A 191 -1.67 1.04 8.91
N HIS A 192 -0.73 1.57 9.66
CA HIS A 192 -0.72 2.94 10.17
C HIS A 192 0.43 3.71 9.53
N TYR A 193 0.12 4.86 8.93
CA TYR A 193 1.04 5.68 8.13
C TYR A 193 1.37 6.94 8.93
N THR A 194 2.64 7.10 9.24
CA THR A 194 3.16 8.21 10.07
C THR A 194 4.35 8.88 9.39
N ASP A 195 4.92 9.90 10.06
CA ASP A 195 6.05 10.68 9.52
C ASP A 195 5.76 11.19 8.10
N ILE A 196 4.60 11.86 7.96
CA ILE A 196 4.11 12.36 6.66
C ILE A 196 4.85 13.64 6.32
N ARG A 197 5.58 13.63 5.20
CA ARG A 197 6.41 14.74 4.70
C ARG A 197 5.98 15.14 3.29
N ASN A 198 6.32 16.38 2.92
CA ASN A 198 6.17 16.84 1.54
C ASN A 198 7.50 16.67 0.80
N ASP A 199 7.57 15.66 -0.05
CA ASP A 199 8.76 15.36 -0.85
C ASP A 199 8.50 15.79 -2.30
N GLN A 200 9.18 16.83 -2.75
CA GLN A 200 9.06 17.32 -4.14
C GLN A 200 7.60 17.67 -4.54
N GLY A 201 6.78 18.14 -3.58
CA GLY A 201 5.37 18.46 -3.80
C GLY A 201 4.38 17.29 -3.54
N ILE A 202 4.89 16.11 -3.21
CA ILE A 202 4.09 14.91 -2.94
C ILE A 202 4.10 14.59 -1.45
N TRP A 203 2.93 14.53 -0.83
CA TRP A 203 2.79 14.14 0.56
C TRP A 203 2.98 12.63 0.72
N THR A 204 4.01 12.21 1.45
CA THR A 204 4.45 10.83 1.58
C THR A 204 4.63 10.43 3.04
N ALA A 205 4.10 9.28 3.41
CA ALA A 205 4.39 8.67 4.70
C ALA A 205 5.77 8.00 4.65
N HIS A 206 6.68 8.42 5.53
CA HIS A 206 8.03 7.85 5.66
C HIS A 206 8.07 6.66 6.63
N GLN A 207 6.99 6.41 7.36
CA GLN A 207 6.88 5.22 8.20
C GLN A 207 5.50 4.57 8.00
N ILE A 208 5.51 3.24 7.88
CA ILE A 208 4.32 2.39 7.84
C ILE A 208 4.48 1.31 8.91
N ASP A 209 3.55 1.25 9.84
CA ASP A 209 3.47 0.18 10.84
C ASP A 209 2.36 -0.80 10.42
N MET A 210 2.77 -1.96 9.90
CA MET A 210 1.87 -3.02 9.47
C MET A 210 1.72 -4.05 10.58
N ASN A 211 0.54 -4.11 11.17
CA ASN A 211 0.18 -5.04 12.25
C ASN A 211 -0.57 -6.25 11.69
N ASP A 212 -0.10 -7.47 11.97
CA ASP A 212 -0.84 -8.73 11.79
C ASP A 212 -1.48 -9.09 13.15
N LEU A 213 -2.79 -8.84 13.25
CA LEU A 213 -3.51 -8.98 14.53
C LEU A 213 -3.70 -10.44 14.94
N LYS A 214 -3.76 -11.36 13.98
CA LYS A 214 -3.83 -12.81 14.25
C LYS A 214 -2.54 -13.33 14.84
N ARG A 215 -1.41 -12.87 14.32
CA ARG A 215 -0.08 -13.32 14.74
C ARG A 215 0.46 -12.54 15.94
N LYS A 216 -0.15 -11.40 16.26
CA LYS A 216 0.34 -10.45 17.27
C LYS A 216 1.78 -10.02 16.97
N SER A 217 2.06 -9.77 15.70
CA SER A 217 3.36 -9.30 15.20
C SER A 217 3.14 -8.04 14.38
N HIS A 218 4.19 -7.25 14.20
CA HIS A 218 4.13 -6.09 13.33
C HIS A 218 5.46 -5.83 12.64
N THR A 219 5.40 -5.17 11.50
CA THR A 219 6.56 -4.76 10.72
C THR A 219 6.53 -3.26 10.54
N ILE A 220 7.56 -2.58 11.01
CA ILE A 220 7.76 -1.15 10.79
C ILE A 220 8.65 -0.98 9.55
N LEU A 221 8.06 -0.44 8.48
CA LEU A 221 8.79 0.01 7.31
C LEU A 221 9.15 1.48 7.52
N LYS A 222 10.44 1.83 7.31
CA LYS A 222 10.90 3.22 7.28
C LYS A 222 11.56 3.50 5.94
N ILE A 223 11.16 4.61 5.31
CA ILE A 223 11.79 5.15 4.10
C ILE A 223 12.92 6.07 4.55
N GLU A 224 14.16 5.76 4.15
CA GLU A 224 15.34 6.54 4.51
C GLU A 224 15.77 7.51 3.42
N LYS A 225 15.68 7.05 2.15
CA LYS A 225 15.97 7.87 0.98
C LYS A 225 14.83 7.71 -0.03
N LEU A 226 14.30 8.81 -0.51
CA LEU A 226 13.19 8.84 -1.46
C LEU A 226 13.47 9.81 -2.58
N GLN A 227 13.20 9.38 -3.81
CA GLN A 227 13.27 10.20 -5.00
C GLN A 227 12.09 9.87 -5.92
N TYR A 228 11.45 10.91 -6.43
CA TYR A 228 10.40 10.81 -7.44
C TYR A 228 10.93 11.22 -8.82
N ASN A 229 10.28 10.72 -9.86
CA ASN A 229 10.55 11.05 -11.26
C ASN A 229 12.03 10.82 -11.66
N VAL A 230 12.64 9.77 -11.08
CA VAL A 230 13.99 9.35 -11.43
C VAL A 230 13.99 8.61 -12.78
N PRO A 231 15.08 8.70 -13.57
CA PRO A 231 15.19 7.90 -14.79
C PRO A 231 15.15 6.40 -14.47
N VAL A 232 14.22 5.68 -15.09
CA VAL A 232 14.08 4.22 -15.03
C VAL A 232 13.91 3.67 -16.44
N LYS A 233 14.32 2.42 -16.69
CA LYS A 233 14.19 1.75 -17.99
C LYS A 233 13.21 0.58 -17.88
N ASP A 234 12.44 0.32 -18.91
CA ASP A 234 11.58 -0.87 -18.95
C ASP A 234 12.32 -2.17 -18.69
N THR A 235 13.59 -2.23 -19.09
CA THR A 235 14.48 -3.38 -18.85
C THR A 235 14.78 -3.64 -17.38
N ASP A 236 14.53 -2.67 -16.50
CA ASP A 236 14.72 -2.81 -15.05
C ASP A 236 13.57 -3.59 -14.39
N PHE A 237 12.43 -3.69 -15.08
CA PHE A 237 11.21 -4.36 -14.61
C PHE A 237 10.90 -5.65 -15.37
N THR A 238 11.93 -6.50 -15.52
CA THR A 238 11.84 -7.78 -16.23
C THR A 238 12.27 -8.95 -15.34
N LEU A 239 11.87 -10.17 -15.69
CA LEU A 239 12.35 -11.38 -15.02
C LEU A 239 13.88 -11.50 -15.04
N GLN A 240 14.50 -11.06 -16.14
CA GLN A 240 15.96 -11.04 -16.23
C GLN A 240 16.58 -10.03 -15.24
N ALA A 241 15.94 -8.87 -15.03
CA ALA A 241 16.41 -7.87 -14.07
C ALA A 241 16.28 -8.35 -12.61
N LEU A 242 15.33 -9.24 -12.30
CA LEU A 242 15.22 -9.82 -10.95
C LEU A 242 16.49 -10.60 -10.54
N ARG A 243 17.21 -11.20 -11.48
CA ARG A 243 18.40 -12.01 -11.22
C ARG A 243 19.67 -11.18 -11.07
N ARG A 244 19.62 -9.87 -11.35
CA ARG A 244 20.79 -8.99 -11.16
C ARG A 244 21.02 -8.76 -9.66
N GLU A 245 22.28 -8.80 -9.25
CA GLU A 245 22.71 -8.45 -7.89
C GLU A 245 22.72 -6.94 -7.64
#